data_43bdcd2375021882d844f0ce17585a75
#
_entry.id   43bdcd2375021882d844f0ce17585a75
#
_cell.length_a   1.000
_cell.length_b   1.000
_cell.length_c   1.000
_cell.angle_alpha   90.00
_cell.angle_beta   90.00
_cell.angle_gamma   90.00
#
_symmetry.space_group_name_H-M   'P 1'
#
loop_
_entity.id
_entity.type
_entity.pdbx_description
1 polymer ?
#
loop_
_entity_poly.entity_id
_entity_poly.type
_entity_poly.pdbx_seq_one_letter_code
_entity_poly.pdbx_strand_id
1 'polypeptide(L)'
;PAEADVILLNTCAVTANAVTDARQAVRRLQREAPGVPVVIAGCAAEVARKQLAALPGVLRVVEQDHKSRLLDAPPLVLFAEEAAGNVTPFPSSPAEAAARAATRDRTFPPFHIDGFRRARPVLKVQDGCSHGCAYCIVPLTRGPARSRPPKDCLAEMRRLLEAGYREIMISGINLRQYAMRDEGCRDFWDLLSYLDGELAPEWGSGARPDPARFRISSVEPAQLTERGIATLAETRMVCPHLHLSLQSGSADVLKAMRRGHYTPEALLSAVEGVAKLWPRFGLGADILMGFPGETEAHVLETLEVVRSLPLTYAHVFPYSARPGTVAAELPDQVEKAVRQERAARVRAVVEAKREAFWKDTLTCERLLVALDCNEDAGAASGQHGVDECYVPCRLRTPLRGEGHTLIPVRPVSLSRKGVIVEPVRP
;
A
#
# COMPACT_ATOMS: atom_id res chain seq x y z
N PRO A 1 -5.63 -25.40 3.45
CA PRO A 1 -4.80 -25.66 2.26
C PRO A 1 -4.92 -27.13 1.77
N ALA A 2 -5.05 -28.11 2.69
CA ALA A 2 -5.09 -29.55 2.33
C ALA A 2 -6.31 -29.96 1.47
N GLU A 3 -7.37 -29.18 1.45
CA GLU A 3 -8.59 -29.42 0.65
C GLU A 3 -8.58 -28.68 -0.69
N ALA A 4 -7.51 -27.97 -0.98
CA ALA A 4 -7.40 -27.19 -2.23
C ALA A 4 -6.82 -28.06 -3.35
N ASP A 5 -7.36 -27.90 -4.57
CA ASP A 5 -6.81 -28.52 -5.79
C ASP A 5 -5.51 -27.82 -6.24
N VAL A 6 -5.38 -26.54 -5.94
CA VAL A 6 -4.21 -25.70 -6.26
C VAL A 6 -4.10 -24.54 -5.28
N ILE A 7 -2.88 -24.14 -4.97
CA ILE A 7 -2.59 -22.97 -4.12
C ILE A 7 -1.99 -21.87 -4.98
N LEU A 8 -2.64 -20.70 -5.01
CA LEU A 8 -2.10 -19.51 -5.66
C LEU A 8 -1.39 -18.60 -4.64
N LEU A 9 -0.08 -18.46 -4.78
CA LEU A 9 0.75 -17.60 -3.94
C LEU A 9 1.10 -16.28 -4.67
N ASN A 10 0.46 -15.19 -4.26
CA ASN A 10 0.80 -13.86 -4.76
C ASN A 10 1.95 -13.25 -3.94
N THR A 11 3.04 -12.84 -4.61
CA THR A 11 4.32 -12.51 -3.97
C THR A 11 4.75 -11.07 -4.20
N CYS A 12 5.55 -10.54 -3.27
CA CYS A 12 6.20 -9.23 -3.36
C CYS A 12 7.71 -9.37 -3.65
N ALA A 13 8.33 -8.31 -4.19
CA ALA A 13 9.78 -8.23 -4.43
C ALA A 13 10.38 -6.86 -4.05
N VAL A 14 9.67 -6.04 -3.32
CA VAL A 14 10.13 -4.70 -2.92
C VAL A 14 11.41 -4.78 -2.08
N THR A 15 11.54 -5.81 -1.24
CA THR A 15 12.75 -6.09 -0.46
C THR A 15 13.32 -7.47 -0.80
N ALA A 16 14.60 -7.69 -0.47
CA ALA A 16 15.23 -9.02 -0.59
C ALA A 16 14.53 -10.03 0.34
N ASN A 17 14.10 -9.60 1.52
CA ASN A 17 13.38 -10.46 2.47
C ASN A 17 12.06 -10.96 1.88
N ALA A 18 11.33 -10.15 1.12
CA ALA A 18 10.07 -10.57 0.50
C ALA A 18 10.22 -11.77 -0.44
N VAL A 19 11.35 -11.88 -1.16
CA VAL A 19 11.68 -13.06 -1.98
C VAL A 19 11.99 -14.27 -1.10
N THR A 20 12.70 -14.06 0.01
CA THR A 20 12.99 -15.11 1.00
C THR A 20 11.70 -15.63 1.65
N ASP A 21 10.80 -14.72 2.03
CA ASP A 21 9.50 -15.03 2.62
C ASP A 21 8.64 -15.84 1.64
N ALA A 22 8.65 -15.49 0.34
CA ALA A 22 7.97 -16.28 -0.69
C ALA A 22 8.49 -17.73 -0.75
N ARG A 23 9.81 -17.93 -0.70
CA ARG A 23 10.42 -19.28 -0.66
C ARG A 23 10.03 -20.06 0.61
N GLN A 24 10.02 -19.39 1.77
CA GLN A 24 9.60 -19.99 3.03
C GLN A 24 8.10 -20.33 3.01
N ALA A 25 7.27 -19.46 2.44
CA ALA A 25 5.83 -19.72 2.29
C ALA A 25 5.57 -20.98 1.45
N VAL A 26 6.24 -21.13 0.30
CA VAL A 26 6.12 -22.35 -0.53
C VAL A 26 6.49 -23.60 0.29
N ARG A 27 7.63 -23.57 0.99
CA ARG A 27 8.07 -24.71 1.81
C ARG A 27 7.09 -25.05 2.95
N ARG A 28 6.48 -24.03 3.54
CA ARG A 28 5.46 -24.20 4.57
C ARG A 28 4.20 -24.84 3.98
N LEU A 29 3.71 -24.31 2.85
CA LEU A 29 2.52 -24.80 2.17
C LEU A 29 2.67 -26.28 1.75
N GLN A 30 3.85 -26.68 1.26
CA GLN A 30 4.12 -28.08 0.91
C GLN A 30 4.16 -29.00 2.14
N ARG A 31 4.45 -28.50 3.33
CA ARG A 31 4.34 -29.29 4.58
C ARG A 31 2.91 -29.37 5.10
N GLU A 32 2.14 -28.28 4.97
CA GLU A 32 0.75 -28.19 5.43
C GLU A 32 -0.23 -28.89 4.48
N ALA A 33 0.08 -28.95 3.19
CA ALA A 33 -0.71 -29.55 2.13
C ALA A 33 0.19 -30.34 1.14
N PRO A 34 0.70 -31.51 1.56
CA PRO A 34 1.57 -32.33 0.72
C PRO A 34 0.87 -32.73 -0.57
N GLY A 35 1.56 -32.54 -1.71
CA GLY A 35 1.03 -32.91 -3.03
C GLY A 35 0.11 -31.89 -3.69
N VAL A 36 -0.35 -30.85 -2.97
CA VAL A 36 -1.12 -29.77 -3.58
C VAL A 36 -0.17 -28.85 -4.38
N PRO A 37 -0.40 -28.66 -5.70
CA PRO A 37 0.47 -27.85 -6.53
C PRO A 37 0.36 -26.36 -6.17
N VAL A 38 1.51 -25.66 -6.24
CA VAL A 38 1.59 -24.22 -5.98
C VAL A 38 1.86 -23.45 -7.26
N VAL A 39 1.02 -22.48 -7.56
CA VAL A 39 1.24 -21.47 -8.62
C VAL A 39 1.71 -20.18 -7.96
N ILE A 40 2.83 -19.64 -8.42
CA ILE A 40 3.41 -18.39 -7.87
C ILE A 40 3.19 -17.26 -8.85
N ALA A 41 2.64 -16.14 -8.38
CA ALA A 41 2.47 -14.91 -9.15
C ALA A 41 3.00 -13.69 -8.37
N GLY A 42 3.04 -12.53 -9.01
CA GLY A 42 3.46 -11.28 -8.38
C GLY A 42 4.91 -10.89 -8.67
N CYS A 43 5.41 -9.85 -7.97
CA CYS A 43 6.70 -9.26 -8.30
C CYS A 43 7.90 -10.20 -8.08
N ALA A 44 7.85 -11.14 -7.11
CA ALA A 44 8.94 -12.12 -6.92
C ALA A 44 8.99 -13.14 -8.07
N ALA A 45 7.86 -13.41 -8.73
CA ALA A 45 7.82 -14.24 -9.94
C ALA A 45 8.65 -13.65 -11.08
N GLU A 46 8.78 -12.33 -11.16
CA GLU A 46 9.66 -11.65 -12.12
C GLU A 46 11.14 -11.79 -11.75
N VAL A 47 11.48 -11.46 -10.49
CA VAL A 47 12.86 -11.27 -10.03
C VAL A 47 13.59 -12.58 -9.75
N ALA A 48 12.87 -13.58 -9.24
CA ALA A 48 13.43 -14.83 -8.74
C ALA A 48 12.83 -16.07 -9.41
N ARG A 49 12.34 -15.94 -10.65
CA ARG A 49 11.60 -16.99 -11.36
C ARG A 49 12.28 -18.35 -11.33
N LYS A 50 13.55 -18.42 -11.76
CA LYS A 50 14.31 -19.70 -11.79
C LYS A 50 14.41 -20.33 -10.40
N GLN A 51 14.67 -19.51 -9.37
CA GLN A 51 14.80 -19.99 -8.00
C GLN A 51 13.46 -20.48 -7.44
N LEU A 52 12.36 -19.81 -7.77
CA LEU A 52 11.02 -20.18 -7.31
C LEU A 52 10.47 -21.40 -8.06
N ALA A 53 10.72 -21.50 -9.36
CA ALA A 53 10.33 -22.64 -10.18
C ALA A 53 11.03 -23.95 -9.78
N ALA A 54 12.26 -23.86 -9.26
CA ALA A 54 13.01 -25.03 -8.78
C ALA A 54 12.55 -25.56 -7.41
N LEU A 55 11.59 -24.91 -6.74
CA LEU A 55 11.11 -25.37 -5.45
C LEU A 55 10.16 -26.57 -5.61
N PRO A 56 10.27 -27.59 -4.73
CA PRO A 56 9.34 -28.73 -4.75
C PRO A 56 7.88 -28.28 -4.67
N GLY A 57 7.02 -28.90 -5.47
CA GLY A 57 5.58 -28.65 -5.48
C GLY A 57 5.15 -27.36 -6.20
N VAL A 58 6.09 -26.60 -6.77
CA VAL A 58 5.75 -25.45 -7.63
C VAL A 58 5.39 -25.95 -9.02
N LEU A 59 4.13 -25.80 -9.40
CA LEU A 59 3.62 -26.14 -10.73
C LEU A 59 4.03 -25.08 -11.76
N ARG A 60 3.87 -23.81 -11.42
CA ARG A 60 4.11 -22.70 -12.34
C ARG A 60 4.50 -21.41 -11.61
N VAL A 61 5.33 -20.60 -12.28
CA VAL A 61 5.64 -19.22 -11.90
C VAL A 61 5.13 -18.29 -12.99
N VAL A 62 4.12 -17.46 -12.67
CA VAL A 62 3.37 -16.61 -13.60
C VAL A 62 3.90 -15.19 -13.53
N GLU A 63 4.36 -14.66 -14.65
CA GLU A 63 4.83 -13.28 -14.78
C GLU A 63 3.68 -12.28 -14.66
N GLN A 64 4.01 -11.02 -14.31
CA GLN A 64 3.01 -9.96 -14.09
C GLN A 64 2.14 -9.70 -15.32
N ASP A 65 2.70 -9.78 -16.52
CA ASP A 65 1.98 -9.54 -17.77
C ASP A 65 0.96 -10.65 -18.11
N HIS A 66 1.15 -11.84 -17.54
CA HIS A 66 0.23 -12.97 -17.71
C HIS A 66 -0.67 -13.21 -16.49
N LYS A 67 -0.56 -12.37 -15.45
CA LYS A 67 -1.29 -12.57 -14.20
C LYS A 67 -2.82 -12.48 -14.37
N SER A 68 -3.32 -11.64 -15.28
CA SER A 68 -4.75 -11.53 -15.57
C SER A 68 -5.35 -12.83 -16.08
N ARG A 69 -4.58 -13.64 -16.82
CA ARG A 69 -5.00 -14.96 -17.32
C ARG A 69 -5.42 -15.94 -16.21
N LEU A 70 -4.93 -15.72 -14.98
CA LEU A 70 -5.35 -16.52 -13.81
C LEU A 70 -6.82 -16.33 -13.45
N LEU A 71 -7.51 -15.33 -14.02
CA LEU A 71 -8.94 -15.05 -13.85
C LEU A 71 -9.77 -15.73 -14.95
N ASP A 72 -9.16 -16.10 -16.09
CA ASP A 72 -9.90 -16.59 -17.27
C ASP A 72 -10.26 -18.07 -17.16
N ALA A 73 -9.45 -18.85 -16.44
CA ALA A 73 -9.73 -20.27 -16.18
C ALA A 73 -8.97 -20.77 -14.94
N PRO A 74 -9.37 -21.91 -14.34
CA PRO A 74 -8.63 -22.52 -13.24
C PRO A 74 -7.16 -22.74 -13.60
N PRO A 75 -6.19 -22.43 -12.72
CA PRO A 75 -4.75 -22.52 -13.00
C PRO A 75 -4.29 -23.87 -13.53
N LEU A 76 -4.90 -24.97 -13.11
CA LEU A 76 -4.58 -26.32 -13.59
C LEU A 76 -4.90 -26.49 -15.07
N VAL A 77 -5.98 -25.89 -15.58
CA VAL A 77 -6.39 -25.97 -16.99
C VAL A 77 -5.50 -25.05 -17.83
N LEU A 78 -5.21 -23.82 -17.37
CA LEU A 78 -4.41 -22.86 -18.10
C LEU A 78 -2.99 -23.30 -18.38
N PHE A 79 -2.40 -24.15 -17.53
CA PHE A 79 -0.99 -24.52 -17.60
C PHE A 79 -0.73 -25.96 -18.03
N ALA A 80 -1.80 -26.72 -18.33
CA ALA A 80 -1.66 -28.07 -18.87
C ALA A 80 -0.99 -28.10 -20.27
N GLU A 81 -1.18 -27.04 -21.07
CA GLU A 81 -0.72 -26.97 -22.46
C GLU A 81 0.59 -26.17 -22.65
N GLU A 82 1.01 -25.37 -21.67
CA GLU A 82 2.21 -24.53 -21.80
C GLU A 82 3.45 -25.17 -21.13
N ALA A 83 3.90 -26.30 -21.61
CA ALA A 83 5.22 -26.82 -21.26
C ALA A 83 6.32 -25.92 -21.88
N ALA A 84 7.11 -25.28 -21.02
CA ALA A 84 8.38 -24.61 -21.33
C ALA A 84 8.36 -23.56 -22.46
N GLY A 85 7.46 -22.58 -22.41
CA GLY A 85 7.57 -21.38 -23.25
C GLY A 85 8.78 -20.52 -22.90
N ASN A 86 9.34 -19.82 -23.88
CA ASN A 86 10.51 -18.94 -23.76
C ASN A 86 10.40 -18.00 -22.56
N VAL A 87 11.25 -18.23 -21.58
CA VAL A 87 11.36 -17.42 -20.36
C VAL A 87 12.20 -16.18 -20.69
N THR A 88 11.58 -15.01 -20.76
CA THR A 88 12.35 -13.77 -20.85
C THR A 88 13.19 -13.59 -19.58
N PRO A 89 14.51 -13.48 -19.65
CA PRO A 89 15.34 -13.26 -18.46
C PRO A 89 14.97 -11.96 -17.76
N PHE A 90 15.09 -11.94 -16.44
CA PHE A 90 14.97 -10.67 -15.70
C PHE A 90 16.13 -9.75 -16.11
N PRO A 91 15.87 -8.44 -16.34
CA PRO A 91 16.91 -7.51 -16.75
C PRO A 91 18.09 -7.50 -15.79
N SER A 92 19.28 -7.61 -16.32
CA SER A 92 20.54 -7.58 -15.55
C SER A 92 21.10 -6.16 -15.42
N SER A 93 20.61 -5.22 -16.25
CA SER A 93 21.06 -3.83 -16.26
C SER A 93 19.90 -2.84 -16.38
N PRO A 94 20.10 -1.57 -15.98
CA PRO A 94 19.10 -0.50 -16.17
C PRO A 94 18.70 -0.30 -17.64
N ALA A 95 19.60 -0.52 -18.59
CA ALA A 95 19.32 -0.37 -20.02
C ALA A 95 18.38 -1.47 -20.53
N GLU A 96 18.65 -2.73 -20.21
CA GLU A 96 17.75 -3.86 -20.51
C GLU A 96 16.37 -3.68 -19.86
N ALA A 97 16.37 -3.16 -18.64
CA ALA A 97 15.17 -2.84 -17.90
C ALA A 97 14.31 -1.79 -18.61
N ALA A 98 14.93 -0.72 -19.11
CA ALA A 98 14.25 0.33 -19.87
C ALA A 98 13.68 -0.20 -21.19
N ALA A 99 14.45 -1.02 -21.92
CA ALA A 99 13.99 -1.65 -23.15
C ALA A 99 12.78 -2.57 -22.91
N ARG A 100 12.81 -3.40 -21.87
CA ARG A 100 11.69 -4.26 -21.49
C ARG A 100 10.45 -3.45 -21.08
N ALA A 101 10.62 -2.36 -20.33
CA ALA A 101 9.52 -1.49 -19.94
C ALA A 101 8.85 -0.81 -21.13
N ALA A 102 9.61 -0.47 -22.18
CA ALA A 102 9.08 0.19 -23.37
C ALA A 102 8.14 -0.71 -24.21
N THR A 103 8.34 -2.03 -24.16
CA THR A 103 7.53 -3.02 -24.91
C THR A 103 6.29 -3.50 -24.16
N ARG A 104 6.14 -3.18 -22.87
CA ARG A 104 4.99 -3.62 -22.06
C ARG A 104 3.71 -2.89 -22.42
N ASP A 105 2.62 -3.63 -22.42
CA ASP A 105 1.27 -3.09 -22.61
C ASP A 105 0.95 -2.03 -21.54
N ARG A 106 0.39 -0.91 -21.98
CA ARG A 106 -0.03 0.22 -21.13
C ARG A 106 -1.52 0.20 -20.79
N THR A 107 -2.29 -0.73 -21.31
CA THR A 107 -3.70 -0.86 -20.93
C THR A 107 -3.82 -1.35 -19.49
N PHE A 108 -4.79 -0.81 -18.75
CA PHE A 108 -5.11 -1.34 -17.44
C PHE A 108 -5.83 -2.68 -17.63
N PRO A 109 -5.33 -3.79 -17.05
CA PRO A 109 -5.98 -5.09 -17.26
C PRO A 109 -7.38 -5.09 -16.67
N PRO A 110 -8.37 -5.74 -17.30
CA PRO A 110 -9.69 -5.92 -16.72
C PRO A 110 -9.53 -6.62 -15.37
N PHE A 111 -10.12 -6.04 -14.35
CA PHE A 111 -10.00 -6.54 -13.00
C PHE A 111 -11.21 -6.10 -12.17
N HIS A 112 -11.87 -7.06 -11.55
CA HIS A 112 -12.89 -6.80 -10.54
C HIS A 112 -12.71 -7.78 -9.39
N ILE A 113 -13.21 -7.41 -8.23
CA ILE A 113 -13.16 -8.23 -7.03
C ILE A 113 -14.58 -8.33 -6.49
N ASP A 114 -15.06 -9.56 -6.31
CA ASP A 114 -16.42 -9.82 -5.86
C ASP A 114 -16.55 -9.84 -4.34
N GLY A 115 -15.43 -9.87 -3.60
CA GLY A 115 -15.44 -9.83 -2.16
C GLY A 115 -14.06 -9.73 -1.53
N PHE A 116 -14.04 -9.26 -0.30
CA PHE A 116 -12.85 -9.19 0.54
C PHE A 116 -13.15 -9.80 1.90
N ARG A 117 -12.20 -10.55 2.46
CA ARG A 117 -12.28 -11.02 3.85
C ARG A 117 -12.07 -9.92 4.88
N ARG A 118 -11.45 -8.79 4.49
CA ARG A 118 -11.18 -7.65 5.36
C ARG A 118 -12.23 -6.58 5.18
N ALA A 119 -12.50 -5.79 6.21
CA ALA A 119 -13.48 -4.70 6.19
C ALA A 119 -13.15 -3.59 5.17
N ARG A 120 -11.91 -3.51 4.73
CA ARG A 120 -11.42 -2.44 3.85
C ARG A 120 -10.94 -3.01 2.52
N PRO A 121 -11.84 -3.14 1.53
CA PRO A 121 -11.46 -3.51 0.18
C PRO A 121 -10.55 -2.46 -0.45
N VAL A 122 -9.72 -2.91 -1.37
CA VAL A 122 -8.77 -2.05 -2.09
C VAL A 122 -9.24 -1.86 -3.52
N LEU A 123 -9.65 -0.63 -3.84
CA LEU A 123 -9.87 -0.21 -5.21
C LEU A 123 -8.53 0.17 -5.86
N LYS A 124 -8.07 -0.63 -6.79
CA LYS A 124 -6.85 -0.36 -7.55
C LYS A 124 -7.19 0.55 -8.74
N VAL A 125 -6.73 1.80 -8.70
CA VAL A 125 -6.98 2.81 -9.75
C VAL A 125 -5.79 3.02 -10.68
N GLN A 126 -4.57 2.60 -10.25
CA GLN A 126 -3.34 2.81 -11.01
C GLN A 126 -2.37 1.64 -10.78
N ASP A 127 -1.63 1.22 -11.80
CA ASP A 127 -0.58 0.20 -11.71
C ASP A 127 0.67 0.60 -12.50
N GLY A 128 1.80 -0.04 -12.17
CA GLY A 128 3.09 0.29 -12.76
C GLY A 128 3.60 1.67 -12.36
N CYS A 129 4.82 2.02 -12.77
CA CYS A 129 5.42 3.32 -12.47
C CYS A 129 6.47 3.67 -13.52
N SER A 130 6.37 4.87 -14.09
CA SER A 130 7.36 5.44 -15.03
C SER A 130 8.36 6.36 -14.34
N HIS A 131 8.31 6.49 -13.02
CA HIS A 131 9.28 7.25 -12.23
C HIS A 131 10.55 6.42 -12.05
N GLY A 132 11.67 6.93 -12.47
CA GLY A 132 12.94 6.22 -12.44
C GLY A 132 13.69 6.33 -11.11
N CYS A 133 13.02 6.18 -9.95
CA CYS A 133 13.71 6.19 -8.65
C CYS A 133 14.87 5.19 -8.64
N ALA A 134 16.06 5.63 -8.24
CA ALA A 134 17.28 4.86 -8.37
C ALA A 134 17.27 3.49 -7.65
N TYR A 135 16.50 3.37 -6.58
CA TYR A 135 16.39 2.14 -5.76
C TYR A 135 15.23 1.23 -6.14
N CYS A 136 14.31 1.69 -6.99
CA CYS A 136 13.00 1.06 -7.13
C CYS A 136 12.96 0.01 -8.23
N ILE A 137 12.53 -1.20 -7.86
CA ILE A 137 12.39 -2.32 -8.79
C ILE A 137 11.02 -2.35 -9.51
N VAL A 138 10.08 -1.49 -9.10
CA VAL A 138 8.70 -1.52 -9.63
C VAL A 138 8.62 -1.33 -11.14
N PRO A 139 9.33 -0.39 -11.77
CA PRO A 139 9.31 -0.27 -13.23
C PRO A 139 9.71 -1.56 -13.95
N LEU A 140 10.64 -2.35 -13.35
CA LEU A 140 11.13 -3.60 -13.90
C LEU A 140 10.14 -4.76 -13.75
N THR A 141 9.36 -4.75 -12.66
CA THR A 141 8.45 -5.86 -12.33
C THR A 141 7.02 -5.60 -12.80
N ARG A 142 6.55 -4.35 -12.76
CA ARG A 142 5.17 -4.00 -13.12
C ARG A 142 5.03 -3.21 -14.41
N GLY A 143 6.15 -2.73 -14.96
CA GLY A 143 6.16 -1.92 -16.17
C GLY A 143 5.76 -0.46 -15.96
N PRO A 144 5.46 0.27 -17.05
CA PRO A 144 5.11 1.69 -17.03
C PRO A 144 3.79 1.95 -16.30
N ALA A 145 3.56 3.22 -15.96
CA ALA A 145 2.32 3.66 -15.34
C ALA A 145 1.11 3.42 -16.25
N ARG A 146 0.05 2.89 -15.66
CA ARG A 146 -1.25 2.60 -16.29
C ARG A 146 -2.35 3.09 -15.36
N SER A 147 -3.33 3.79 -15.90
CA SER A 147 -4.49 4.31 -15.16
C SER A 147 -5.74 3.52 -15.51
N ARG A 148 -6.57 3.29 -14.51
CA ARG A 148 -7.87 2.66 -14.68
C ARG A 148 -8.90 3.72 -15.09
N PRO A 149 -9.80 3.45 -16.07
CA PRO A 149 -10.88 4.35 -16.44
C PRO A 149 -11.72 4.81 -15.23
N PRO A 150 -12.06 6.11 -15.12
CA PRO A 150 -12.86 6.63 -14.00
C PRO A 150 -14.20 5.93 -13.83
N LYS A 151 -14.87 5.61 -14.93
CA LYS A 151 -16.16 4.89 -14.94
C LYS A 151 -16.03 3.48 -14.36
N ASP A 152 -14.94 2.77 -14.67
CA ASP A 152 -14.68 1.44 -14.13
C ASP A 152 -14.37 1.50 -12.63
N CYS A 153 -13.65 2.56 -12.20
CA CYS A 153 -13.41 2.82 -10.77
C CYS A 153 -14.74 3.06 -10.04
N LEU A 154 -15.62 3.90 -10.58
CA LEU A 154 -16.93 4.20 -10.01
C LEU A 154 -17.82 2.95 -9.94
N ALA A 155 -17.88 2.17 -11.02
CA ALA A 155 -18.67 0.95 -11.08
C ALA A 155 -18.24 -0.07 -10.02
N GLU A 156 -16.92 -0.24 -9.81
CA GLU A 156 -16.43 -1.13 -8.76
C GLU A 156 -16.69 -0.59 -7.35
N MET A 157 -16.53 0.72 -7.13
CA MET A 157 -16.87 1.32 -5.84
C MET A 157 -18.35 1.12 -5.48
N ARG A 158 -19.26 1.32 -6.43
CA ARG A 158 -20.69 1.08 -6.22
C ARG A 158 -20.96 -0.36 -5.82
N ARG A 159 -20.40 -1.34 -6.53
CA ARG A 159 -20.54 -2.76 -6.19
C ARG A 159 -20.03 -3.08 -4.77
N LEU A 160 -18.88 -2.52 -4.38
CA LEU A 160 -18.34 -2.71 -3.04
C LEU A 160 -19.24 -2.09 -1.97
N LEU A 161 -19.78 -0.89 -2.21
CA LEU A 161 -20.73 -0.22 -1.30
C LEU A 161 -22.04 -0.99 -1.16
N GLU A 162 -22.58 -1.48 -2.28
CA GLU A 162 -23.78 -2.33 -2.34
C GLU A 162 -23.56 -3.67 -1.64
N ALA A 163 -22.35 -4.24 -1.72
CA ALA A 163 -21.95 -5.45 -1.00
C ALA A 163 -21.75 -5.23 0.53
N GLY A 164 -21.98 -4.01 1.03
CA GLY A 164 -21.96 -3.70 2.45
C GLY A 164 -20.67 -3.09 2.98
N TYR A 165 -19.62 -2.91 2.18
CA TYR A 165 -18.38 -2.26 2.64
C TYR A 165 -18.58 -0.76 2.86
N ARG A 166 -18.02 -0.23 3.93
CA ARG A 166 -18.18 1.20 4.32
C ARG A 166 -16.85 1.97 4.39
N GLU A 167 -15.72 1.31 4.28
CA GLU A 167 -14.44 1.98 4.06
C GLU A 167 -13.73 1.33 2.87
N ILE A 168 -13.46 2.11 1.80
CA ILE A 168 -12.77 1.65 0.58
C ILE A 168 -11.41 2.35 0.49
N MET A 169 -10.33 1.57 0.33
CA MET A 169 -8.99 2.12 0.13
C MET A 169 -8.72 2.33 -1.37
N ILE A 170 -8.57 3.58 -1.78
CA ILE A 170 -8.16 3.94 -3.15
C ILE A 170 -6.64 3.77 -3.23
N SER A 171 -6.16 2.90 -4.10
CA SER A 171 -4.75 2.50 -4.16
C SER A 171 -4.18 2.50 -5.57
N GLY A 172 -2.90 2.84 -5.64
CA GLY A 172 -2.06 2.73 -6.84
C GLY A 172 -0.61 2.54 -6.45
N ILE A 173 0.21 2.17 -7.41
CA ILE A 173 1.67 2.09 -7.22
C ILE A 173 2.27 3.49 -7.09
N ASN A 174 1.76 4.44 -7.88
CA ASN A 174 2.10 5.85 -7.79
C ASN A 174 0.91 6.70 -8.26
N LEU A 175 0.07 7.13 -7.33
CA LEU A 175 -1.13 7.91 -7.62
C LEU A 175 -0.84 9.22 -8.35
N ARG A 176 0.39 9.78 -8.22
CA ARG A 176 0.82 10.96 -8.98
C ARG A 176 0.81 10.75 -10.49
N GLN A 177 0.93 9.49 -10.93
CA GLN A 177 0.96 9.15 -12.35
C GLN A 177 -0.41 8.69 -12.88
N TYR A 178 -1.46 8.83 -12.09
CA TYR A 178 -2.81 8.64 -12.59
C TYR A 178 -3.17 9.77 -13.56
N ALA A 179 -3.64 9.41 -14.76
CA ALA A 179 -4.19 10.33 -15.74
C ALA A 179 -5.06 9.59 -16.76
N MET A 180 -6.27 10.09 -16.98
CA MET A 180 -7.23 9.65 -18.00
C MET A 180 -7.86 10.90 -18.63
N ARG A 181 -7.03 11.66 -19.36
CA ARG A 181 -7.38 12.98 -19.89
C ARG A 181 -8.56 12.94 -20.87
N ASP A 182 -8.61 11.91 -21.68
CA ASP A 182 -9.70 11.69 -22.66
C ASP A 182 -11.04 11.40 -21.97
N GLU A 183 -11.02 11.05 -20.69
CA GLU A 183 -12.19 10.81 -19.84
C GLU A 183 -12.38 11.90 -18.76
N GLY A 184 -11.75 13.07 -18.94
CA GLY A 184 -11.93 14.23 -18.06
C GLY A 184 -11.09 14.24 -16.78
N CYS A 185 -10.29 13.21 -16.52
CA CYS A 185 -9.41 13.15 -15.34
C CYS A 185 -7.95 13.46 -15.73
N ARG A 186 -7.47 14.67 -15.44
CA ARG A 186 -6.09 15.09 -15.72
C ARG A 186 -5.08 14.43 -14.78
N ASP A 187 -5.51 14.15 -13.54
CA ASP A 187 -4.70 13.56 -12.48
C ASP A 187 -5.58 12.84 -11.44
N PHE A 188 -4.95 12.35 -10.37
CA PHE A 188 -5.61 11.65 -9.27
C PHE A 188 -6.65 12.53 -8.53
N TRP A 189 -6.42 13.84 -8.43
CA TRP A 189 -7.33 14.73 -7.73
C TRP A 189 -8.66 14.90 -8.49
N ASP A 190 -8.60 14.95 -9.82
CA ASP A 190 -9.82 14.93 -10.65
C ASP A 190 -10.59 13.61 -10.47
N LEU A 191 -9.89 12.46 -10.42
CA LEU A 191 -10.56 11.19 -10.13
C LEU A 191 -11.22 11.20 -8.76
N LEU A 192 -10.53 11.70 -7.73
CA LEU A 192 -11.08 11.76 -6.37
C LEU A 192 -12.33 12.63 -6.30
N SER A 193 -12.29 13.83 -6.91
CA SER A 193 -13.45 14.72 -7.00
C SER A 193 -14.61 14.07 -7.76
N TYR A 194 -14.33 13.38 -8.85
CA TYR A 194 -15.34 12.65 -9.62
C TYR A 194 -16.02 11.56 -8.79
N LEU A 195 -15.23 10.71 -8.11
CA LEU A 195 -15.76 9.63 -7.29
C LEU A 195 -16.57 10.15 -6.09
N ASP A 196 -16.07 11.20 -5.43
CA ASP A 196 -16.78 11.84 -4.31
C ASP A 196 -18.08 12.49 -4.79
N GLY A 197 -18.06 13.23 -5.90
CA GLY A 197 -19.23 13.87 -6.48
C GLY A 197 -20.35 12.90 -6.81
N GLU A 198 -20.01 11.75 -7.37
CA GLU A 198 -20.94 10.70 -7.77
C GLU A 198 -21.49 9.87 -6.59
N LEU A 199 -20.72 9.70 -5.53
CA LEU A 199 -21.05 8.76 -4.45
C LEU A 199 -21.50 9.43 -3.17
N ALA A 200 -21.01 10.62 -2.84
CA ALA A 200 -21.33 11.28 -1.59
C ALA A 200 -22.82 11.69 -1.43
N PRO A 201 -23.59 11.99 -2.51
CA PRO A 201 -25.03 12.24 -2.38
C PRO A 201 -25.82 11.05 -1.83
N GLU A 202 -25.34 9.84 -2.06
CA GLU A 202 -26.01 8.60 -1.62
C GLU A 202 -25.33 7.93 -0.42
N TRP A 203 -23.98 7.96 -0.39
CA TRP A 203 -23.17 7.19 0.56
C TRP A 203 -22.42 8.04 1.59
N GLY A 204 -22.40 9.35 1.43
CA GLY A 204 -21.69 10.28 2.30
C GLY A 204 -22.37 10.49 3.66
N SER A 205 -21.65 11.16 4.55
CA SER A 205 -22.17 11.55 5.87
C SER A 205 -23.42 12.43 5.73
N GLY A 206 -24.48 12.10 6.48
CA GLY A 206 -25.76 12.78 6.42
C GLY A 206 -26.71 12.29 5.31
N ALA A 207 -26.23 11.51 4.33
CA ALA A 207 -27.08 10.94 3.29
C ALA A 207 -27.80 9.67 3.77
N ARG A 208 -27.18 8.92 4.70
CA ARG A 208 -27.71 7.66 5.24
C ARG A 208 -27.21 7.39 6.65
N PRO A 209 -27.88 6.48 7.40
CA PRO A 209 -27.48 6.15 8.79
C PRO A 209 -26.12 5.47 8.90
N ASP A 210 -25.71 4.71 7.84
CA ASP A 210 -24.46 3.97 7.73
C ASP A 210 -23.57 4.52 6.60
N PRO A 211 -23.02 5.74 6.72
CA PRO A 211 -22.26 6.39 5.67
C PRO A 211 -20.97 5.63 5.39
N ALA A 212 -20.47 5.80 4.16
CA ALA A 212 -19.18 5.26 3.73
C ALA A 212 -18.10 6.34 3.66
N ARG A 213 -16.83 5.91 3.62
CA ARG A 213 -15.68 6.78 3.47
C ARG A 213 -14.59 6.17 2.60
N PHE A 214 -13.72 7.01 2.08
CA PHE A 214 -12.56 6.63 1.30
C PHE A 214 -11.28 6.84 2.09
N ARG A 215 -10.35 5.93 1.92
CA ARG A 215 -8.98 6.11 2.41
C ARG A 215 -8.03 6.13 1.24
N ILE A 216 -7.21 7.15 1.15
CA ILE A 216 -6.16 7.24 0.12
C ILE A 216 -4.95 6.44 0.61
N SER A 217 -4.37 5.64 -0.28
CA SER A 217 -3.09 4.97 -0.03
C SER A 217 -1.92 5.96 -0.07
N SER A 218 -0.74 5.53 -0.50
CA SER A 218 0.44 6.41 -0.50
C SER A 218 0.32 7.54 -1.53
N VAL A 219 0.59 8.76 -1.06
CA VAL A 219 0.64 10.00 -1.84
C VAL A 219 2.08 10.45 -1.96
N GLU A 220 2.48 10.88 -3.14
CA GLU A 220 3.78 11.52 -3.34
C GLU A 220 3.77 12.92 -2.71
N PRO A 221 4.82 13.34 -1.97
CA PRO A 221 4.89 14.67 -1.38
C PRO A 221 4.57 15.79 -2.37
N ALA A 222 5.07 15.69 -3.61
CA ALA A 222 4.81 16.67 -4.67
C ALA A 222 3.34 16.74 -5.15
N GLN A 223 2.45 15.84 -4.69
CA GLN A 223 1.02 15.93 -4.98
C GLN A 223 0.27 16.83 -3.98
N LEU A 224 0.84 17.08 -2.80
CA LEU A 224 0.27 17.97 -1.79
C LEU A 224 0.47 19.44 -2.17
N THR A 225 -0.05 19.82 -3.32
CA THR A 225 -0.12 21.19 -3.79
C THR A 225 -1.35 21.90 -3.20
N GLU A 226 -1.43 23.24 -3.34
CA GLU A 226 -2.64 23.99 -2.96
C GLU A 226 -3.91 23.40 -3.57
N ARG A 227 -3.84 22.99 -4.85
CA ARG A 227 -4.96 22.29 -5.52
C ARG A 227 -5.29 20.96 -4.86
N GLY A 228 -4.28 20.16 -4.50
CA GLY A 228 -4.51 18.89 -3.83
C GLY A 228 -5.19 19.07 -2.46
N ILE A 229 -4.74 20.07 -1.69
CA ILE A 229 -5.32 20.42 -0.38
C ILE A 229 -6.74 20.95 -0.56
N ALA A 230 -7.00 21.81 -1.56
CA ALA A 230 -8.34 22.28 -1.88
C ALA A 230 -9.28 21.12 -2.24
N THR A 231 -8.82 20.17 -3.06
CA THR A 231 -9.61 18.96 -3.38
C THR A 231 -9.95 18.16 -2.13
N LEU A 232 -8.99 17.96 -1.21
CA LEU A 232 -9.26 17.29 0.07
C LEU A 232 -10.28 18.04 0.93
N ALA A 233 -10.28 19.39 0.88
CA ALA A 233 -11.24 20.22 1.61
C ALA A 233 -12.68 20.12 1.07
N GLU A 234 -12.81 19.91 -0.25
CA GLU A 234 -14.10 19.82 -0.93
C GLU A 234 -14.72 18.42 -0.86
N THR A 235 -13.90 17.37 -0.68
CA THR A 235 -14.36 15.99 -0.62
C THR A 235 -15.02 15.67 0.73
N ARG A 236 -16.17 14.97 0.67
CA ARG A 236 -17.01 14.65 1.83
C ARG A 236 -16.78 13.25 2.40
N MET A 237 -16.18 12.37 1.59
CA MET A 237 -16.03 10.95 1.92
C MET A 237 -14.58 10.56 2.27
N VAL A 238 -13.62 11.47 2.17
CA VAL A 238 -12.21 11.15 2.44
C VAL A 238 -11.93 11.12 3.94
N CYS A 239 -11.26 10.06 4.42
CA CYS A 239 -10.78 9.98 5.79
C CYS A 239 -9.72 11.06 6.07
N PRO A 240 -9.67 11.65 7.28
CA PRO A 240 -8.59 12.52 7.71
C PRO A 240 -7.31 11.72 7.96
N HIS A 241 -6.75 11.19 6.88
CA HIS A 241 -5.56 10.35 6.89
C HIS A 241 -4.82 10.46 5.56
N LEU A 242 -3.51 10.64 5.63
CA LEU A 242 -2.60 10.56 4.50
C LEU A 242 -1.41 9.64 4.82
N HIS A 243 -0.87 9.01 3.79
CA HIS A 243 0.39 8.29 3.86
C HIS A 243 1.35 8.82 2.80
N LEU A 244 2.55 9.23 3.20
CA LEU A 244 3.51 9.91 2.33
C LEU A 244 4.64 9.00 1.91
N SER A 245 4.97 8.99 0.63
CA SER A 245 6.20 8.38 0.11
C SER A 245 7.40 9.29 0.36
N LEU A 246 7.70 9.62 1.64
CA LEU A 246 8.74 10.58 2.05
C LEU A 246 10.15 10.15 1.64
N GLN A 247 10.50 8.91 1.85
CA GLN A 247 11.78 8.23 1.58
C GLN A 247 12.98 8.81 2.34
N SER A 248 13.25 10.12 2.32
CA SER A 248 14.33 10.79 3.05
C SER A 248 13.93 12.22 3.41
N GLY A 249 14.50 12.75 4.49
CA GLY A 249 14.43 14.17 4.84
C GLY A 249 15.63 15.00 4.34
N SER A 250 16.58 14.37 3.64
CA SER A 250 17.73 15.04 3.05
C SER A 250 17.49 15.33 1.58
N ALA A 251 17.63 16.60 1.17
CA ALA A 251 17.49 17.00 -0.23
C ALA A 251 18.53 16.33 -1.14
N ASP A 252 19.76 16.17 -0.66
CA ASP A 252 20.83 15.54 -1.43
C ASP A 252 20.56 14.04 -1.64
N VAL A 253 20.10 13.34 -0.61
CA VAL A 253 19.70 11.93 -0.72
C VAL A 253 18.48 11.79 -1.63
N LEU A 254 17.48 12.65 -1.55
CA LEU A 254 16.32 12.66 -2.46
C LEU A 254 16.76 12.87 -3.91
N LYS A 255 17.70 13.78 -4.17
CA LYS A 255 18.28 13.98 -5.50
C LYS A 255 19.02 12.75 -6.01
N ALA A 256 19.84 12.12 -5.15
CA ALA A 256 20.55 10.86 -5.47
C ALA A 256 19.57 9.71 -5.72
N MET A 257 18.45 9.66 -5.01
CA MET A 257 17.33 8.73 -5.24
C MET A 257 16.54 9.03 -6.51
N ARG A 258 16.85 10.09 -7.27
CA ARG A 258 16.06 10.63 -8.40
C ARG A 258 14.64 11.04 -7.97
N ARG A 259 14.52 11.65 -6.79
CA ARG A 259 13.27 12.16 -6.21
C ARG A 259 13.31 13.67 -5.95
N GLY A 260 14.18 14.41 -6.58
CA GLY A 260 14.34 15.87 -6.41
C GLY A 260 13.17 16.72 -6.95
N HIS A 261 11.98 16.15 -7.10
CA HIS A 261 10.77 16.85 -7.53
C HIS A 261 9.96 17.45 -6.36
N TYR A 262 10.45 17.34 -5.15
CA TYR A 262 9.99 18.04 -3.94
C TYR A 262 11.17 18.27 -2.99
N THR A 263 11.01 19.20 -2.06
CA THR A 263 11.96 19.45 -0.99
C THR A 263 11.32 19.20 0.38
N PRO A 264 12.11 18.91 1.42
CA PRO A 264 11.59 18.76 2.78
C PRO A 264 10.80 19.97 3.27
N GLU A 265 11.26 21.20 2.95
CA GLU A 265 10.61 22.44 3.36
C GLU A 265 9.24 22.61 2.69
N ALA A 266 9.16 22.34 1.38
CA ALA A 266 7.90 22.38 0.66
C ALA A 266 6.90 21.35 1.21
N LEU A 267 7.39 20.17 1.60
CA LEU A 267 6.55 19.17 2.24
C LEU A 267 6.04 19.62 3.61
N LEU A 268 6.90 20.19 4.47
CA LEU A 268 6.49 20.69 5.78
C LEU A 268 5.38 21.74 5.63
N SER A 269 5.56 22.71 4.72
CA SER A 269 4.54 23.72 4.42
C SER A 269 3.23 23.11 3.92
N ALA A 270 3.28 22.12 3.04
CA ALA A 270 2.08 21.42 2.55
C ALA A 270 1.34 20.69 3.68
N VAL A 271 2.07 20.02 4.60
CA VAL A 271 1.48 19.33 5.74
C VAL A 271 0.86 20.30 6.74
N GLU A 272 1.41 21.51 6.91
CA GLU A 272 0.76 22.59 7.67
C GLU A 272 -0.59 23.00 7.05
N GLY A 273 -0.67 23.02 5.72
CA GLY A 273 -1.93 23.23 5.00
C GLY A 273 -2.97 22.14 5.31
N VAL A 274 -2.54 20.88 5.33
CA VAL A 274 -3.41 19.74 5.71
C VAL A 274 -3.83 19.83 7.18
N ALA A 275 -2.95 20.25 8.09
CA ALA A 275 -3.26 20.43 9.52
C ALA A 275 -4.30 21.54 9.79
N LYS A 276 -4.36 22.55 8.93
CA LYS A 276 -5.42 23.58 8.98
C LYS A 276 -6.77 23.04 8.51
N LEU A 277 -6.75 22.11 7.54
CA LEU A 277 -7.96 21.44 7.05
C LEU A 277 -8.50 20.43 8.07
N TRP A 278 -7.61 19.59 8.59
CA TRP A 278 -7.95 18.53 9.54
C TRP A 278 -7.21 18.75 10.87
N PRO A 279 -7.84 19.36 11.87
CA PRO A 279 -7.19 19.60 13.18
C PRO A 279 -6.67 18.32 13.85
N ARG A 280 -7.32 17.17 13.58
CA ARG A 280 -6.87 15.85 13.96
C ARG A 280 -6.86 14.94 12.74
N PHE A 281 -5.70 14.40 12.37
CA PHE A 281 -5.55 13.49 11.22
C PHE A 281 -4.41 12.49 11.45
N GLY A 282 -4.49 11.38 10.75
CA GLY A 282 -3.41 10.40 10.69
C GLY A 282 -2.41 10.76 9.59
N LEU A 283 -1.13 10.81 9.92
CA LEU A 283 -0.06 11.00 8.94
C LEU A 283 0.93 9.83 9.01
N GLY A 284 0.93 9.00 7.97
CA GLY A 284 1.93 7.95 7.79
C GLY A 284 3.05 8.37 6.86
N ALA A 285 4.20 7.69 6.92
CA ALA A 285 5.27 7.86 5.95
C ALA A 285 6.03 6.56 5.65
N ASP A 286 6.51 6.42 4.41
CA ASP A 286 7.57 5.48 4.05
C ASP A 286 8.91 6.19 4.09
N ILE A 287 9.89 5.62 4.80
CA ILE A 287 11.24 6.18 4.98
C ILE A 287 12.27 5.09 4.69
N LEU A 288 13.27 5.39 3.87
CA LEU A 288 14.33 4.48 3.47
C LEU A 288 15.68 5.00 3.98
N MET A 289 16.35 4.21 4.82
CA MET A 289 17.61 4.60 5.48
C MET A 289 18.78 3.78 4.95
N GLY A 290 19.94 4.44 4.84
CA GLY A 290 21.17 3.81 4.38
C GLY A 290 21.22 3.65 2.86
N PHE A 291 20.68 4.61 2.12
CA PHE A 291 20.88 4.72 0.67
C PHE A 291 22.38 4.91 0.35
N PRO A 292 22.90 4.37 -0.77
CA PRO A 292 24.31 4.56 -1.12
C PRO A 292 24.75 6.04 -1.09
N GLY A 293 25.86 6.33 -0.42
CA GLY A 293 26.35 7.69 -0.21
C GLY A 293 25.66 8.48 0.91
N GLU A 294 24.66 7.90 1.62
CA GLU A 294 24.04 8.55 2.78
C GLU A 294 25.06 8.70 3.90
N THR A 295 25.28 9.94 4.37
CA THR A 295 26.19 10.30 5.48
C THR A 295 25.41 10.46 6.78
N GLU A 296 26.13 10.63 7.91
CA GLU A 296 25.52 10.93 9.20
C GLU A 296 24.80 12.29 9.21
N ALA A 297 25.30 13.28 8.48
CA ALA A 297 24.62 14.57 8.32
C ALA A 297 23.24 14.40 7.66
N HIS A 298 23.14 13.59 6.61
CA HIS A 298 21.86 13.31 5.93
C HIS A 298 20.88 12.55 6.85
N VAL A 299 21.38 11.69 7.75
CA VAL A 299 20.54 11.03 8.76
C VAL A 299 19.97 12.04 9.75
N LEU A 300 20.77 13.00 10.20
CA LEU A 300 20.33 14.06 11.10
C LEU A 300 19.27 14.96 10.45
N GLU A 301 19.43 15.33 9.18
CA GLU A 301 18.42 16.04 8.38
C GLU A 301 17.10 15.26 8.32
N THR A 302 17.17 13.96 8.05
CA THR A 302 15.99 13.10 8.03
C THR A 302 15.31 13.02 9.39
N LEU A 303 16.08 12.90 10.48
CA LEU A 303 15.54 12.91 11.83
C LEU A 303 14.86 14.23 12.18
N GLU A 304 15.40 15.38 11.72
CA GLU A 304 14.79 16.69 11.94
C GLU A 304 13.43 16.80 11.22
N VAL A 305 13.35 16.42 9.96
CA VAL A 305 12.08 16.38 9.22
C VAL A 305 11.07 15.46 9.89
N VAL A 306 11.49 14.26 10.34
CA VAL A 306 10.63 13.31 11.06
C VAL A 306 10.13 13.87 12.39
N ARG A 307 10.94 14.66 13.09
CA ARG A 307 10.51 15.36 14.32
C ARG A 307 9.49 16.46 14.02
N SER A 308 9.70 17.23 12.98
CA SER A 308 8.83 18.37 12.59
C SER A 308 7.49 17.92 12.04
N LEU A 309 7.43 16.83 11.26
CA LEU A 309 6.16 16.29 10.74
C LEU A 309 5.28 15.70 11.87
N PRO A 310 3.95 15.90 11.86
CA PRO A 310 3.02 15.29 12.84
C PRO A 310 2.75 13.82 12.51
N LEU A 311 3.81 13.00 12.38
CA LEU A 311 3.69 11.60 12.05
C LEU A 311 2.99 10.83 13.17
N THR A 312 2.03 10.00 12.78
CA THR A 312 1.31 9.07 13.67
C THR A 312 1.84 7.63 13.53
N TYR A 313 2.53 7.33 12.44
CA TYR A 313 3.28 6.09 12.20
C TYR A 313 4.23 6.26 11.01
N ALA A 314 5.19 5.36 10.84
CA ALA A 314 5.96 5.24 9.62
C ALA A 314 6.43 3.81 9.38
N HIS A 315 6.60 3.47 8.10
CA HIS A 315 7.31 2.28 7.67
C HIS A 315 8.76 2.67 7.36
N VAL A 316 9.67 2.28 8.23
CA VAL A 316 11.09 2.61 8.08
C VAL A 316 11.85 1.38 7.60
N PHE A 317 12.36 1.46 6.38
CA PHE A 317 13.06 0.38 5.70
C PHE A 317 14.56 0.66 5.63
N PRO A 318 15.43 -0.27 6.06
CA PRO A 318 16.83 -0.21 5.65
C PRO A 318 16.92 -0.47 4.14
N TYR A 319 17.75 0.29 3.43
CA TYR A 319 17.96 0.11 2.00
C TYR A 319 18.33 -1.35 1.69
N SER A 320 17.74 -1.87 0.61
CA SER A 320 17.95 -3.23 0.14
C SER A 320 18.23 -3.18 -1.36
N ALA A 321 19.47 -3.44 -1.75
CA ALA A 321 19.87 -3.48 -3.15
C ALA A 321 19.02 -4.48 -3.95
N ARG A 322 18.49 -4.04 -5.09
CA ARG A 322 17.68 -4.86 -5.99
C ARG A 322 18.36 -5.02 -7.34
N PRO A 323 18.38 -6.23 -7.91
CA PRO A 323 19.00 -6.46 -9.23
C PRO A 323 18.40 -5.52 -10.29
N GLY A 324 19.25 -4.99 -11.17
CA GLY A 324 18.85 -4.12 -12.27
C GLY A 324 18.45 -2.69 -11.87
N THR A 325 18.56 -2.31 -10.59
CA THR A 325 18.33 -0.94 -10.15
C THR A 325 19.62 -0.14 -10.13
N VAL A 326 19.54 1.16 -10.44
CA VAL A 326 20.70 2.07 -10.46
C VAL A 326 21.41 2.09 -9.10
N ALA A 327 20.66 2.15 -8.01
CA ALA A 327 21.23 2.22 -6.66
C ALA A 327 22.03 0.97 -6.26
N ALA A 328 21.77 -0.18 -6.89
CA ALA A 328 22.55 -1.40 -6.62
C ALA A 328 23.99 -1.31 -7.15
N GLU A 329 24.23 -0.46 -8.15
CA GLU A 329 25.52 -0.26 -8.83
C GLU A 329 26.25 1.01 -8.35
N LEU A 330 25.61 1.84 -7.52
CA LEU A 330 26.25 3.04 -6.98
C LEU A 330 27.42 2.66 -6.04
N PRO A 331 28.50 3.47 -6.03
CA PRO A 331 29.55 3.34 -5.02
C PRO A 331 29.01 3.69 -3.63
N ASP A 332 29.86 3.63 -2.63
CA ASP A 332 29.58 4.04 -1.24
C ASP A 332 28.37 3.33 -0.63
N GLN A 333 28.25 2.03 -0.90
CA GLN A 333 27.22 1.19 -0.31
C GLN A 333 27.36 1.18 1.22
N VAL A 334 26.31 1.60 1.92
CA VAL A 334 26.30 1.62 3.38
C VAL A 334 26.22 0.19 3.92
N GLU A 335 27.00 -0.14 4.91
CA GLU A 335 27.00 -1.47 5.54
C GLU A 335 25.64 -1.82 6.16
N LYS A 336 25.30 -3.12 6.13
CA LYS A 336 24.00 -3.61 6.62
C LYS A 336 23.73 -3.22 8.08
N ALA A 337 24.75 -3.32 8.96
CA ALA A 337 24.62 -2.96 10.37
C ALA A 337 24.31 -1.47 10.54
N VAL A 338 25.00 -0.61 9.79
CA VAL A 338 24.79 0.85 9.81
C VAL A 338 23.40 1.21 9.27
N ARG A 339 22.93 0.59 8.19
CA ARG A 339 21.56 0.78 7.68
C ARG A 339 20.50 0.42 8.71
N GLN A 340 20.71 -0.68 9.45
CA GLN A 340 19.78 -1.14 10.48
C GLN A 340 19.77 -0.19 11.69
N GLU A 341 20.93 0.30 12.11
CA GLU A 341 21.10 1.26 13.20
C GLU A 341 20.38 2.58 12.86
N ARG A 342 20.66 3.17 11.67
CA ARG A 342 20.00 4.38 11.20
C ARG A 342 18.48 4.25 11.16
N ALA A 343 17.99 3.13 10.62
CA ALA A 343 16.56 2.83 10.59
C ALA A 343 15.98 2.68 12.02
N ALA A 344 16.72 2.13 12.97
CA ALA A 344 16.28 2.02 14.37
C ALA A 344 16.14 3.39 15.04
N ARG A 345 17.06 4.34 14.78
CA ARG A 345 16.97 5.71 15.29
C ARG A 345 15.71 6.43 14.82
N VAL A 346 15.40 6.32 13.52
CA VAL A 346 14.18 6.91 12.97
C VAL A 346 12.94 6.26 13.55
N ARG A 347 12.91 4.91 13.67
CA ARG A 347 11.79 4.19 14.30
C ARG A 347 11.54 4.64 15.72
N ALA A 348 12.58 4.88 16.51
CA ALA A 348 12.43 5.33 17.90
C ALA A 348 11.72 6.68 18.00
N VAL A 349 12.03 7.63 17.11
CA VAL A 349 11.34 8.93 17.05
C VAL A 349 9.87 8.75 16.67
N VAL A 350 9.60 7.94 15.64
CA VAL A 350 8.23 7.67 15.15
C VAL A 350 7.41 6.97 16.22
N GLU A 351 7.99 6.01 16.95
CA GLU A 351 7.32 5.28 18.02
C GLU A 351 6.84 6.21 19.14
N ALA A 352 7.70 7.13 19.58
CA ALA A 352 7.33 8.13 20.58
C ALA A 352 6.16 9.02 20.13
N LYS A 353 6.16 9.45 18.83
CA LYS A 353 5.07 10.23 18.26
C LYS A 353 3.78 9.41 18.15
N ARG A 354 3.87 8.15 17.74
CA ARG A 354 2.74 7.22 17.66
C ARG A 354 2.08 7.03 19.03
N GLU A 355 2.87 6.81 20.07
CA GLU A 355 2.36 6.66 21.43
C GLU A 355 1.67 7.93 21.92
N ALA A 356 2.24 9.10 21.62
CA ALA A 356 1.63 10.38 21.95
C ALA A 356 0.28 10.55 21.26
N PHE A 357 0.19 10.23 19.97
CA PHE A 357 -1.06 10.31 19.21
C PHE A 357 -2.11 9.31 19.72
N TRP A 358 -1.71 8.10 20.11
CA TRP A 358 -2.63 7.14 20.71
C TRP A 358 -3.13 7.59 22.07
N LYS A 359 -2.29 8.26 22.88
CA LYS A 359 -2.74 8.86 24.15
C LYS A 359 -3.74 9.97 23.90
N ASP A 360 -3.49 10.84 22.92
CA ASP A 360 -4.42 11.87 22.52
C ASP A 360 -5.75 11.27 22.02
N THR A 361 -5.72 10.14 21.33
CA THR A 361 -6.94 9.44 20.89
C THR A 361 -7.88 9.07 22.05
N LEU A 362 -7.36 8.88 23.27
CA LEU A 362 -8.20 8.58 24.43
C LEU A 362 -9.10 9.76 24.87
N THR A 363 -8.79 10.98 24.42
CA THR A 363 -9.59 12.18 24.71
C THR A 363 -10.78 12.34 23.76
N CYS A 364 -10.84 11.55 22.68
CA CYS A 364 -11.92 11.60 21.73
C CYS A 364 -13.20 11.02 22.34
N GLU A 365 -14.31 11.73 22.22
CA GLU A 365 -15.62 11.24 22.69
C GLU A 365 -16.14 10.07 21.85
N ARG A 366 -15.84 10.10 20.54
CA ARG A 366 -16.32 9.13 19.56
C ARG A 366 -15.32 8.96 18.42
N LEU A 367 -15.15 7.72 17.98
CA LEU A 367 -14.40 7.33 16.80
C LEU A 367 -15.30 6.47 15.90
N LEU A 368 -15.02 6.44 14.60
CA LEU A 368 -15.63 5.51 13.65
C LEU A 368 -14.60 4.46 13.22
N VAL A 369 -14.80 3.21 13.62
CA VAL A 369 -13.87 2.11 13.37
C VAL A 369 -14.38 1.18 12.28
N ALA A 370 -13.58 0.96 11.25
CA ALA A 370 -13.79 -0.11 10.27
C ALA A 370 -13.28 -1.42 10.87
N LEU A 371 -14.19 -2.30 11.29
CA LEU A 371 -13.85 -3.58 11.92
C LEU A 371 -13.61 -4.67 10.89
N ASP A 372 -12.52 -5.40 11.03
CA ASP A 372 -12.27 -6.62 10.27
C ASP A 372 -13.16 -7.75 10.78
N CYS A 373 -13.82 -8.47 9.87
CA CYS A 373 -14.57 -9.68 10.19
C CYS A 373 -13.61 -10.82 10.44
N ASN A 374 -13.60 -11.35 11.65
CA ASN A 374 -12.86 -12.56 12.00
C ASN A 374 -13.84 -13.75 12.07
N GLU A 375 -14.24 -14.28 10.92
CA GLU A 375 -14.98 -15.54 10.88
C GLU A 375 -14.16 -16.73 11.38
N ASP A 376 -12.83 -16.69 11.20
CA ASP A 376 -11.89 -17.76 11.54
C ASP A 376 -11.16 -17.59 12.89
N ALA A 377 -11.28 -16.46 13.54
CA ALA A 377 -10.64 -16.25 14.84
C ALA A 377 -11.57 -16.71 15.95
N GLY A 378 -11.26 -17.87 16.52
CA GLY A 378 -11.88 -18.30 17.78
C GLY A 378 -11.89 -17.16 18.79
N ALA A 379 -12.86 -17.16 19.72
CA ALA A 379 -13.19 -16.08 20.68
C ALA A 379 -12.01 -15.41 21.43
N ALA A 380 -10.79 -15.92 21.29
CA ALA A 380 -9.59 -15.44 21.96
C ALA A 380 -8.87 -14.28 21.27
N SER A 381 -9.11 -13.96 19.98
CA SER A 381 -8.31 -12.94 19.25
C SER A 381 -8.89 -11.53 19.25
N GLY A 382 -10.14 -11.33 19.66
CA GLY A 382 -10.83 -10.03 19.67
C GLY A 382 -10.97 -9.40 18.27
N GLN A 383 -12.04 -8.64 18.03
CA GLN A 383 -12.21 -7.91 16.77
C GLN A 383 -11.28 -6.70 16.72
N HIS A 384 -10.63 -6.52 15.57
CA HIS A 384 -9.69 -5.46 15.29
C HIS A 384 -10.18 -4.59 14.14
N GLY A 385 -9.74 -3.34 14.10
CA GLY A 385 -10.02 -2.43 13.01
C GLY A 385 -9.11 -1.22 13.07
N VAL A 386 -9.44 -0.19 12.32
CA VAL A 386 -8.78 1.11 12.40
C VAL A 386 -9.83 2.23 12.41
N ASP A 387 -9.50 3.31 13.11
CA ASP A 387 -10.33 4.52 13.09
C ASP A 387 -10.09 5.36 11.82
N GLU A 388 -10.76 6.51 11.73
CA GLU A 388 -10.63 7.45 10.62
C GLU A 388 -9.20 7.98 10.43
N CYS A 389 -8.41 8.10 11.51
CA CYS A 389 -7.01 8.53 11.50
C CYS A 389 -6.01 7.37 11.36
N TYR A 390 -6.49 6.16 11.05
CA TYR A 390 -5.66 4.95 10.92
C TYR A 390 -5.06 4.43 12.23
N VAL A 391 -5.64 4.78 13.38
CA VAL A 391 -5.25 4.22 14.68
C VAL A 391 -5.77 2.80 14.81
N PRO A 392 -4.90 1.81 15.10
CA PRO A 392 -5.36 0.45 15.36
C PRO A 392 -6.26 0.41 16.59
N CYS A 393 -7.46 -0.13 16.41
CA CYS A 393 -8.46 -0.29 17.46
C CYS A 393 -8.77 -1.76 17.70
N ARG A 394 -9.01 -2.13 18.96
CA ARG A 394 -9.49 -3.46 19.35
C ARG A 394 -10.72 -3.32 20.21
N LEU A 395 -11.80 -4.01 19.87
CA LEU A 395 -12.97 -4.09 20.70
C LEU A 395 -12.67 -4.82 22.01
N ARG A 396 -13.12 -4.26 23.13
CA ARG A 396 -13.08 -4.90 24.45
C ARG A 396 -13.96 -6.15 24.47
N THR A 397 -15.16 -6.03 23.90
CA THR A 397 -16.13 -7.13 23.77
C THR A 397 -16.47 -7.29 22.28
N PRO A 398 -16.27 -8.48 21.69
CA PRO A 398 -16.63 -8.73 20.30
C PRO A 398 -18.12 -8.53 20.03
N LEU A 399 -18.44 -7.96 18.88
CA LEU A 399 -19.81 -7.84 18.36
C LEU A 399 -20.14 -9.07 17.49
N ARG A 400 -21.38 -9.54 17.55
CA ARG A 400 -21.87 -10.62 16.69
C ARG A 400 -22.46 -10.02 15.41
N GLY A 401 -22.05 -10.54 14.26
CA GLY A 401 -22.72 -10.31 12.98
C GLY A 401 -22.43 -8.98 12.29
N GLU A 402 -21.60 -8.09 12.84
CA GLU A 402 -21.26 -6.83 12.22
C GLU A 402 -19.92 -6.90 11.51
N GLY A 403 -19.96 -7.15 10.21
CA GLY A 403 -18.80 -7.08 9.33
C GLY A 403 -18.91 -5.96 8.33
N HIS A 404 -17.75 -5.42 7.90
CA HIS A 404 -17.64 -4.44 6.83
C HIS A 404 -18.23 -3.03 7.08
N THR A 405 -18.86 -2.78 8.24
CA THR A 405 -19.48 -1.52 8.62
C THR A 405 -18.52 -0.59 9.38
N LEU A 406 -18.86 0.69 9.45
CA LEU A 406 -18.21 1.66 10.33
C LEU A 406 -18.97 1.69 11.66
N ILE A 407 -18.28 1.30 12.74
CA ILE A 407 -18.92 1.23 14.06
C ILE A 407 -18.50 2.43 14.91
N PRO A 408 -19.46 3.18 15.46
CA PRO A 408 -19.16 4.22 16.42
C PRO A 408 -18.69 3.59 17.74
N VAL A 409 -17.51 4.01 18.19
CA VAL A 409 -16.90 3.50 19.41
C VAL A 409 -16.38 4.63 20.28
N ARG A 410 -16.22 4.36 21.58
CA ARG A 410 -15.52 5.21 22.53
C ARG A 410 -14.18 4.57 22.89
N PRO A 411 -13.06 5.32 22.87
CA PRO A 411 -11.79 4.84 23.37
C PRO A 411 -11.82 4.66 24.88
N VAL A 412 -11.16 3.62 25.39
CA VAL A 412 -11.18 3.24 26.81
C VAL A 412 -9.79 3.22 27.41
N SER A 413 -8.84 2.58 26.73
CA SER A 413 -7.46 2.43 27.25
C SER A 413 -6.48 2.11 26.12
N LEU A 414 -5.20 2.20 26.42
CA LEU A 414 -4.13 1.79 25.52
C LEU A 414 -3.77 0.32 25.69
N SER A 415 -3.30 -0.27 24.60
CA SER A 415 -2.60 -1.54 24.56
C SER A 415 -1.28 -1.42 23.81
N ARG A 416 -0.44 -2.44 23.85
CA ARG A 416 0.79 -2.48 23.04
C ARG A 416 0.53 -2.43 21.51
N LYS A 417 -0.69 -2.72 21.06
CA LYS A 417 -1.03 -2.85 19.63
C LYS A 417 -2.03 -1.80 19.14
N GLY A 418 -2.41 -0.83 19.96
CA GLY A 418 -3.39 0.21 19.63
C GLY A 418 -4.31 0.55 20.79
N VAL A 419 -5.45 1.13 20.47
CA VAL A 419 -6.45 1.60 21.42
C VAL A 419 -7.52 0.51 21.67
N ILE A 420 -7.86 0.26 22.91
CA ILE A 420 -9.02 -0.54 23.30
C ILE A 420 -10.25 0.36 23.23
N VAL A 421 -11.28 -0.12 22.58
CA VAL A 421 -12.51 0.64 22.35
C VAL A 421 -13.76 -0.16 22.74
N GLU A 422 -14.85 0.56 23.06
CA GLU A 422 -16.16 -0.01 23.31
C GLU A 422 -17.20 0.61 22.36
N PRO A 423 -18.17 -0.17 21.85
CA PRO A 423 -19.22 0.36 21.02
C PRO A 423 -20.02 1.44 21.77
N VAL A 424 -20.32 2.54 21.10
CA VAL A 424 -21.31 3.51 21.57
C VAL A 424 -22.67 3.00 21.14
N ARG A 425 -23.55 2.69 22.09
CA ARG A 425 -24.94 2.35 21.78
C ARG A 425 -25.62 3.57 21.16
N PRO A 426 -26.43 3.38 20.11
CA PRO A 426 -27.19 4.45 19.49
C PRO A 426 -28.15 5.15 20.49
#